data_acdb475f552bdc569284d9d45907327c
#
_entry.id   acdb475f552bdc569284d9d45907327c
#
_cell.length_a   1.000
_cell.length_b   1.000
_cell.length_c   1.000
_cell.angle_alpha   90.00
_cell.angle_beta   90.00
_cell.angle_gamma   90.00
#
_symmetry.space_group_name_H-M   'P 1'
#
loop_
_entity.id
_entity.type
_entity.pdbx_description
1 polymer ?
#
loop_
_entity_poly.entity_id
_entity_poly.type
_entity_poly.pdbx_seq_one_letter_code
_entity_poly.pdbx_strand_id
1 'polypeptide(L)'
;FYRLWLDETMSYSCGYFRHPDDTLYQAQVNKVDYILEKLNLKEGMTLLDIGCGWGFLLIEAAKKYKIKGVGITLSHEQCKEFERRIEEEGLQDQLKVELMDYRDLPKSGYTFDRVVSVGMVEHVGRANYQLFNDCVKAVLKDGGTFLLHFISALKEHAGDPWIKKYIFPGGTVPSLREMVSCMAEDDFHIMDIENLRLHYNKTLLCWADNFHRHMEEEKKMFDERFLRMWDLYLNACAATLHNGIIDLHQVL
;
A
#
# COMPACT_ATOMS: atom_id res chain seq x y z
N PHE A 1 3.33 -6.81 17.42
CA PHE A 1 4.57 -6.17 16.96
C PHE A 1 4.28 -4.89 16.19
N TYR A 2 3.60 -4.93 15.04
CA TYR A 2 3.33 -3.74 14.21
C TYR A 2 2.71 -2.56 14.98
N ARG A 3 1.83 -2.81 15.94
CA ARG A 3 1.20 -1.77 16.77
C ARG A 3 2.18 -0.98 17.66
N LEU A 4 3.41 -1.45 17.84
CA LEU A 4 4.41 -0.76 18.65
C LEU A 4 5.11 0.38 17.90
N TRP A 5 5.20 0.31 16.58
CA TRP A 5 5.96 1.27 15.80
C TRP A 5 5.22 1.87 14.58
N LEU A 6 4.14 1.23 14.10
CA LEU A 6 3.19 1.92 13.22
C LEU A 6 2.35 2.93 14.02
N ASP A 7 1.62 3.77 13.33
CA ASP A 7 0.62 4.66 13.91
C ASP A 7 -0.75 3.96 14.09
N GLU A 8 -1.73 4.70 14.61
CA GLU A 8 -3.07 4.18 14.91
C GLU A 8 -3.82 3.69 13.66
N THR A 9 -3.48 4.21 12.47
CA THR A 9 -4.08 3.73 11.21
C THR A 9 -3.64 2.33 10.83
N MET A 10 -2.54 1.86 11.41
CA MET A 10 -1.87 0.61 11.05
C MET A 10 -1.40 0.56 9.59
N SER A 11 -1.17 1.72 8.97
CA SER A 11 -0.71 1.79 7.59
C SER A 11 0.78 1.44 7.47
N TYR A 12 1.09 0.31 6.84
CA TYR A 12 2.47 -0.11 6.55
C TYR A 12 2.86 0.31 5.12
N SER A 13 2.76 1.60 4.86
CA SER A 13 3.10 2.23 3.58
C SER A 13 3.48 3.69 3.79
N CYS A 14 3.96 4.36 2.75
CA CYS A 14 4.39 5.75 2.80
C CYS A 14 3.26 6.69 3.28
N GLY A 15 3.55 7.54 4.25
CA GLY A 15 2.70 8.68 4.64
C GLY A 15 2.91 9.88 3.71
N TYR A 16 1.99 10.85 3.73
CA TYR A 16 2.09 12.10 2.98
C TYR A 16 2.13 13.30 3.91
N PHE A 17 3.28 13.90 4.09
CA PHE A 17 3.49 15.04 4.99
C PHE A 17 3.16 16.34 4.25
N ARG A 18 2.00 16.91 4.50
CA ARG A 18 1.60 18.22 3.92
C ARG A 18 2.39 19.35 4.54
N HIS A 19 2.73 19.22 5.82
CA HIS A 19 3.51 20.19 6.58
C HIS A 19 4.74 19.55 7.23
N PRO A 20 5.81 20.30 7.46
CA PRO A 20 7.02 19.78 8.13
C PRO A 20 6.76 19.17 9.52
N ASP A 21 5.77 19.70 10.24
CA ASP A 21 5.44 19.30 11.61
C ASP A 21 4.34 18.22 11.69
N ASP A 22 3.86 17.69 10.56
CA ASP A 22 2.88 16.61 10.58
C ASP A 22 3.42 15.41 11.34
N THR A 23 2.60 14.89 12.25
CA THR A 23 2.86 13.60 12.90
C THR A 23 2.75 12.45 11.90
N LEU A 24 3.26 11.27 12.26
CA LEU A 24 3.09 10.08 11.43
C LEU A 24 1.61 9.76 11.17
N TYR A 25 0.76 9.86 12.20
CA TYR A 25 -0.69 9.69 12.07
C TYR A 25 -1.30 10.66 11.04
N GLN A 26 -0.99 11.96 11.18
CA GLN A 26 -1.46 12.97 10.22
C GLN A 26 -0.98 12.69 8.80
N ALA A 27 0.28 12.26 8.65
CA ALA A 27 0.83 11.91 7.35
C ALA A 27 0.11 10.69 6.72
N GLN A 28 -0.30 9.70 7.52
CA GLN A 28 -1.07 8.56 7.04
C GLN A 28 -2.51 8.94 6.68
N VAL A 29 -3.16 9.77 7.48
CA VAL A 29 -4.49 10.34 7.14
C VAL A 29 -4.39 11.16 5.86
N ASN A 30 -3.41 12.06 5.77
CA ASN A 30 -3.19 12.88 4.57
C ASN A 30 -2.95 12.04 3.31
N LYS A 31 -2.20 10.93 3.43
CA LYS A 31 -1.95 9.99 2.32
C LYS A 31 -3.25 9.38 1.82
N VAL A 32 -4.10 8.91 2.74
CA VAL A 32 -5.39 8.34 2.37
C VAL A 32 -6.27 9.39 1.72
N ASP A 33 -6.40 10.57 2.31
CA ASP A 33 -7.18 11.68 1.74
C ASP A 33 -6.71 12.04 0.33
N TYR A 34 -5.39 12.14 0.14
CA TYR A 34 -4.81 12.47 -1.15
C TYR A 34 -5.08 11.39 -2.23
N ILE A 35 -5.03 10.11 -1.87
CA ILE A 35 -5.41 9.01 -2.75
C ILE A 35 -6.90 9.11 -3.12
N LEU A 36 -7.77 9.34 -2.14
CA LEU A 36 -9.22 9.42 -2.37
C LEU A 36 -9.60 10.65 -3.21
N GLU A 37 -8.90 11.77 -3.03
CA GLU A 37 -9.03 12.98 -3.86
C GLU A 37 -8.64 12.69 -5.32
N LYS A 38 -7.49 12.05 -5.57
CA LYS A 38 -7.05 11.63 -6.92
C LYS A 38 -8.04 10.67 -7.59
N LEU A 39 -8.62 9.74 -6.84
CA LEU A 39 -9.63 8.82 -7.36
C LEU A 39 -10.97 9.52 -7.70
N ASN A 40 -11.16 10.78 -7.29
CA ASN A 40 -12.37 11.56 -7.54
C ASN A 40 -13.65 10.77 -7.21
N LEU A 41 -13.70 10.26 -5.98
CA LEU A 41 -14.80 9.43 -5.50
C LEU A 41 -16.09 10.24 -5.37
N LYS A 42 -17.23 9.59 -5.65
CA LYS A 42 -18.59 10.14 -5.47
C LYS A 42 -19.45 9.12 -4.75
N GLU A 43 -20.50 9.60 -4.08
CA GLU A 43 -21.46 8.76 -3.40
C GLU A 43 -22.02 7.67 -4.33
N GLY A 44 -22.09 6.46 -3.82
CA GLY A 44 -22.60 5.27 -4.53
C GLY A 44 -21.59 4.60 -5.46
N MET A 45 -20.40 5.17 -5.70
CA MET A 45 -19.35 4.50 -6.46
C MET A 45 -18.86 3.23 -5.75
N THR A 46 -18.30 2.31 -6.54
CA THR A 46 -17.66 1.10 -6.05
C THR A 46 -16.13 1.23 -6.11
N LEU A 47 -15.43 0.84 -5.03
CA LEU A 47 -13.97 0.90 -4.89
C LEU A 47 -13.42 -0.47 -4.52
N LEU A 48 -12.41 -0.93 -5.26
CA LEU A 48 -11.59 -2.09 -4.91
C LEU A 48 -10.24 -1.62 -4.34
N ASP A 49 -9.83 -2.20 -3.21
CA ASP A 49 -8.48 -2.05 -2.65
C ASP A 49 -7.74 -3.39 -2.69
N ILE A 50 -6.73 -3.49 -3.58
CA ILE A 50 -5.93 -4.70 -3.77
C ILE A 50 -4.72 -4.68 -2.83
N GLY A 51 -4.74 -5.55 -1.82
CA GLY A 51 -3.79 -5.51 -0.71
C GLY A 51 -4.22 -4.50 0.35
N CYS A 52 -5.48 -4.58 0.78
CA CYS A 52 -6.15 -3.58 1.62
C CYS A 52 -5.58 -3.42 3.04
N GLY A 53 -4.60 -4.25 3.44
CA GLY A 53 -4.02 -4.21 4.77
C GLY A 53 -5.09 -4.33 5.87
N TRP A 54 -5.05 -3.41 6.84
CA TRP A 54 -5.98 -3.38 7.97
C TRP A 54 -7.26 -2.57 7.69
N GLY A 55 -7.48 -2.14 6.42
CA GLY A 55 -8.73 -1.55 5.94
C GLY A 55 -8.89 -0.05 6.13
N PHE A 56 -7.90 0.67 6.64
CA PHE A 56 -8.04 2.09 6.95
C PHE A 56 -8.48 2.93 5.75
N LEU A 57 -7.90 2.71 4.55
CA LEU A 57 -8.25 3.44 3.33
C LEU A 57 -9.74 3.27 2.98
N LEU A 58 -10.25 2.04 2.98
CA LEU A 58 -11.66 1.77 2.64
C LEU A 58 -12.63 2.32 3.69
N ILE A 59 -12.28 2.24 4.99
CA ILE A 59 -13.09 2.82 6.07
C ILE A 59 -13.23 4.33 5.87
N GLU A 60 -12.13 5.04 5.62
CA GLU A 60 -12.17 6.48 5.36
C GLU A 60 -12.94 6.82 4.07
N ALA A 61 -12.77 6.02 3.01
CA ALA A 61 -13.53 6.19 1.78
C ALA A 61 -15.04 6.04 2.01
N ALA A 62 -15.47 5.02 2.74
CA ALA A 62 -16.89 4.80 3.05
C ALA A 62 -17.47 5.92 3.92
N LYS A 63 -16.72 6.37 4.95
CA LYS A 63 -17.17 7.44 5.85
C LYS A 63 -17.31 8.78 5.11
N LYS A 64 -16.31 9.16 4.30
CA LYS A 64 -16.23 10.47 3.66
C LYS A 64 -17.05 10.56 2.38
N TYR A 65 -17.07 9.52 1.56
CA TYR A 65 -17.65 9.54 0.22
C TYR A 65 -18.88 8.65 0.04
N LYS A 66 -19.27 7.88 1.05
CA LYS A 66 -20.44 6.97 1.00
C LYS A 66 -20.36 5.95 -0.16
N ILE A 67 -19.16 5.45 -0.41
CA ILE A 67 -18.90 4.44 -1.45
C ILE A 67 -19.25 3.03 -0.94
N LYS A 68 -19.30 2.08 -1.87
CA LYS A 68 -19.26 0.64 -1.57
C LYS A 68 -17.88 0.11 -1.89
N GLY A 69 -17.23 -0.51 -0.91
CA GLY A 69 -15.83 -0.96 -1.07
C GLY A 69 -15.66 -2.44 -0.85
N VAL A 70 -14.74 -3.04 -1.61
CA VAL A 70 -14.23 -4.38 -1.38
C VAL A 70 -12.72 -4.30 -1.19
N GLY A 71 -12.23 -4.85 -0.07
CA GLY A 71 -10.80 -5.05 0.14
C GLY A 71 -10.42 -6.50 -0.06
N ILE A 72 -9.31 -6.76 -0.73
CA ILE A 72 -8.76 -8.12 -0.82
C ILE A 72 -7.38 -8.20 -0.17
N THR A 73 -7.11 -9.29 0.51
CA THR A 73 -5.82 -9.59 1.16
C THR A 73 -5.56 -11.09 1.18
N LEU A 74 -4.28 -11.48 1.25
CA LEU A 74 -3.86 -12.86 1.49
C LEU A 74 -3.62 -13.19 2.98
N SER A 75 -3.68 -12.18 3.87
CA SER A 75 -3.46 -12.36 5.30
C SER A 75 -4.78 -12.62 6.03
N HIS A 76 -4.88 -13.78 6.67
CA HIS A 76 -6.00 -14.13 7.53
C HIS A 76 -6.17 -13.12 8.68
N GLU A 77 -5.06 -12.66 9.26
CA GLU A 77 -5.06 -11.69 10.37
C GLU A 77 -5.61 -10.34 9.92
N GLN A 78 -5.18 -9.85 8.75
CA GLN A 78 -5.68 -8.59 8.20
C GLN A 78 -7.16 -8.69 7.84
N CYS A 79 -7.57 -9.77 7.20
CA CYS A 79 -8.97 -10.02 6.84
C CYS A 79 -9.86 -9.97 8.10
N LYS A 80 -9.54 -10.77 9.11
CA LYS A 80 -10.29 -10.85 10.37
C LYS A 80 -10.34 -9.50 11.13
N GLU A 81 -9.21 -8.79 11.20
CA GLU A 81 -9.17 -7.49 11.88
C GLU A 81 -9.94 -6.42 11.10
N PHE A 82 -9.90 -6.46 9.76
CA PHE A 82 -10.68 -5.52 8.96
C PHE A 82 -12.19 -5.80 9.07
N GLU A 83 -12.61 -7.07 9.07
CA GLU A 83 -14.02 -7.45 9.38
C GLU A 83 -14.46 -6.87 10.71
N ARG A 84 -13.66 -7.05 11.78
CA ARG A 84 -13.95 -6.49 13.09
C ARG A 84 -14.11 -4.96 13.06
N ARG A 85 -13.23 -4.25 12.34
CA ARG A 85 -13.32 -2.79 12.18
C ARG A 85 -14.57 -2.36 11.40
N ILE A 86 -14.95 -3.08 10.36
CA ILE A 86 -16.18 -2.83 9.60
C ILE A 86 -17.41 -2.92 10.54
N GLU A 87 -17.45 -3.92 11.41
CA GLU A 87 -18.53 -4.09 12.41
C GLU A 87 -18.53 -2.96 13.43
N GLU A 88 -17.38 -2.62 14.01
CA GLU A 88 -17.26 -1.55 15.02
C GLU A 88 -17.66 -0.19 14.48
N GLU A 89 -17.39 0.08 13.20
CA GLU A 89 -17.71 1.34 12.53
C GLU A 89 -19.13 1.35 11.93
N GLY A 90 -19.89 0.24 12.01
CA GLY A 90 -21.23 0.13 11.46
C GLY A 90 -21.27 0.24 9.93
N LEU A 91 -20.25 -0.27 9.23
CA LEU A 91 -20.09 -0.12 7.78
C LEU A 91 -20.38 -1.40 6.99
N GLN A 92 -21.07 -2.40 7.59
CA GLN A 92 -21.33 -3.71 6.96
C GLN A 92 -22.13 -3.62 5.66
N ASP A 93 -22.98 -2.61 5.51
CA ASP A 93 -23.76 -2.37 4.29
C ASP A 93 -22.95 -1.71 3.16
N GLN A 94 -21.75 -1.20 3.47
CA GLN A 94 -20.90 -0.46 2.55
C GLN A 94 -19.60 -1.21 2.21
N LEU A 95 -19.01 -1.90 3.20
CA LEU A 95 -17.68 -2.50 3.07
C LEU A 95 -17.71 -4.01 3.24
N LYS A 96 -16.84 -4.66 2.47
CA LYS A 96 -16.55 -6.09 2.56
C LYS A 96 -15.05 -6.31 2.44
N VAL A 97 -14.52 -7.30 3.16
CA VAL A 97 -13.16 -7.79 2.95
C VAL A 97 -13.20 -9.26 2.56
N GLU A 98 -12.30 -9.67 1.67
CA GLU A 98 -12.18 -11.05 1.23
C GLU A 98 -10.73 -11.54 1.31
N LEU A 99 -10.57 -12.76 1.79
CA LEU A 99 -9.32 -13.49 1.68
C LEU A 99 -9.20 -14.01 0.26
N MET A 100 -8.60 -13.21 -0.63
CA MET A 100 -8.58 -13.46 -2.07
C MET A 100 -7.24 -13.09 -2.68
N ASP A 101 -6.77 -13.92 -3.62
CA ASP A 101 -5.65 -13.57 -4.50
C ASP A 101 -6.16 -12.70 -5.65
N TYR A 102 -5.41 -11.65 -6.02
CA TYR A 102 -5.78 -10.77 -7.13
C TYR A 102 -5.99 -11.52 -8.46
N ARG A 103 -5.34 -12.68 -8.65
CA ARG A 103 -5.48 -13.56 -9.83
C ARG A 103 -6.87 -14.16 -9.96
N ASP A 104 -7.65 -14.17 -8.90
CA ASP A 104 -9.02 -14.66 -8.89
C ASP A 104 -10.05 -13.56 -9.24
N LEU A 105 -9.64 -12.28 -9.25
CA LEU A 105 -10.51 -11.14 -9.59
C LEU A 105 -11.27 -11.30 -10.91
N PRO A 106 -10.66 -11.76 -12.04
CA PRO A 106 -11.39 -11.93 -13.30
C PRO A 106 -12.55 -12.92 -13.21
N LYS A 107 -12.55 -13.83 -12.24
CA LYS A 107 -13.58 -14.85 -12.02
C LYS A 107 -14.58 -14.46 -10.92
N SER A 108 -14.33 -13.37 -10.21
CA SER A 108 -15.12 -12.95 -9.04
C SER A 108 -16.53 -12.43 -9.40
N GLY A 109 -16.73 -12.01 -10.65
CA GLY A 109 -17.95 -11.33 -11.08
C GLY A 109 -18.04 -9.87 -10.62
N TYR A 110 -17.02 -9.34 -9.95
CA TYR A 110 -16.97 -7.95 -9.52
C TYR A 110 -16.68 -6.99 -10.67
N THR A 111 -17.24 -5.77 -10.55
CA THR A 111 -16.86 -4.62 -11.38
C THR A 111 -16.84 -3.36 -10.51
N PHE A 112 -15.84 -2.50 -10.72
CA PHE A 112 -15.60 -1.33 -9.88
C PHE A 112 -15.47 -0.05 -10.71
N ASP A 113 -15.94 1.07 -10.14
CA ASP A 113 -15.73 2.40 -10.71
C ASP A 113 -14.28 2.87 -10.49
N ARG A 114 -13.66 2.42 -9.39
CA ARG A 114 -12.31 2.78 -8.98
C ARG A 114 -11.58 1.57 -8.42
N VAL A 115 -10.28 1.49 -8.70
CA VAL A 115 -9.37 0.50 -8.12
C VAL A 115 -8.17 1.22 -7.52
N VAL A 116 -7.71 0.76 -6.38
CA VAL A 116 -6.48 1.24 -5.73
C VAL A 116 -5.63 0.07 -5.28
N SER A 117 -4.32 0.24 -5.32
CA SER A 117 -3.37 -0.71 -4.72
C SER A 117 -2.19 0.06 -4.15
N VAL A 118 -1.88 -0.16 -2.87
CA VAL A 118 -0.87 0.58 -2.12
C VAL A 118 0.15 -0.39 -1.53
N GLY A 119 1.39 -0.37 -2.05
CA GLY A 119 2.51 -1.17 -1.51
C GLY A 119 2.30 -2.68 -1.65
N MET A 120 1.67 -3.13 -2.73
CA MET A 120 1.37 -4.56 -2.96
C MET A 120 2.12 -5.12 -4.17
N VAL A 121 2.30 -4.34 -5.24
CA VAL A 121 2.90 -4.82 -6.49
C VAL A 121 4.33 -5.30 -6.32
N GLU A 122 5.02 -4.85 -5.28
CA GLU A 122 6.37 -5.30 -4.90
C GLU A 122 6.40 -6.79 -4.54
N HIS A 123 5.26 -7.38 -4.19
CA HIS A 123 5.09 -8.80 -3.86
C HIS A 123 4.62 -9.67 -5.04
N VAL A 124 4.22 -9.04 -6.14
CA VAL A 124 3.69 -9.73 -7.33
C VAL A 124 4.79 -10.47 -8.11
N GLY A 125 5.99 -9.89 -8.17
CA GLY A 125 7.12 -10.42 -8.93
C GLY A 125 7.06 -10.04 -10.42
N ARG A 126 8.23 -9.73 -10.97
CA ARG A 126 8.38 -9.12 -12.31
C ARG A 126 7.68 -9.88 -13.44
N ALA A 127 7.71 -11.22 -13.41
CA ALA A 127 7.06 -12.04 -14.41
C ALA A 127 5.53 -11.94 -14.44
N ASN A 128 4.93 -11.36 -13.40
CA ASN A 128 3.48 -11.29 -13.22
C ASN A 128 2.93 -9.85 -13.28
N TYR A 129 3.75 -8.83 -13.56
CA TYR A 129 3.26 -7.44 -13.59
C TYR A 129 2.18 -7.22 -14.64
N GLN A 130 2.34 -7.82 -15.86
CA GLN A 130 1.31 -7.75 -16.87
C GLN A 130 0.02 -8.45 -16.38
N LEU A 131 0.12 -9.68 -15.87
CA LEU A 131 -1.03 -10.40 -15.31
C LEU A 131 -1.75 -9.60 -14.20
N PHE A 132 -1.01 -8.86 -13.38
CA PHE A 132 -1.60 -7.99 -12.36
C PHE A 132 -2.44 -6.88 -13.00
N ASN A 133 -1.93 -6.21 -14.04
CA ASN A 133 -2.67 -5.17 -14.76
C ASN A 133 -3.88 -5.78 -15.51
N ASP A 134 -3.72 -6.94 -16.17
CA ASP A 134 -4.83 -7.67 -16.82
C ASP A 134 -5.97 -7.94 -15.82
N CYS A 135 -5.63 -8.35 -14.59
CA CYS A 135 -6.62 -8.61 -13.53
C CYS A 135 -7.32 -7.32 -13.06
N VAL A 136 -6.60 -6.20 -12.97
CA VAL A 136 -7.20 -4.89 -12.66
C VAL A 136 -8.15 -4.47 -13.77
N LYS A 137 -7.70 -4.55 -15.05
CA LYS A 137 -8.52 -4.23 -16.23
C LYS A 137 -9.80 -5.04 -16.27
N ALA A 138 -9.74 -6.32 -15.95
CA ALA A 138 -10.89 -7.23 -15.98
C ALA A 138 -12.02 -6.84 -15.03
N VAL A 139 -11.73 -6.11 -13.95
CA VAL A 139 -12.73 -5.69 -12.95
C VAL A 139 -12.98 -4.19 -12.92
N LEU A 140 -12.21 -3.39 -13.66
CA LEU A 140 -12.43 -1.96 -13.77
C LEU A 140 -13.44 -1.67 -14.87
N LYS A 141 -14.47 -0.88 -14.57
CA LYS A 141 -15.47 -0.43 -15.53
C LYS A 141 -14.85 0.47 -16.60
N ASP A 142 -15.45 0.53 -17.78
CA ASP A 142 -15.10 1.50 -18.81
C ASP A 142 -15.17 2.92 -18.25
N GLY A 143 -14.11 3.72 -18.49
CA GLY A 143 -13.95 5.06 -17.91
C GLY A 143 -13.66 5.06 -16.40
N GLY A 144 -13.38 3.91 -15.81
CA GLY A 144 -12.92 3.78 -14.44
C GLY A 144 -11.50 4.28 -14.25
N THR A 145 -11.09 4.47 -12.99
CA THR A 145 -9.74 4.97 -12.65
C THR A 145 -9.03 3.99 -11.73
N PHE A 146 -7.76 3.72 -12.04
CA PHE A 146 -6.86 2.92 -11.22
C PHE A 146 -5.72 3.77 -10.67
N LEU A 147 -5.48 3.71 -9.36
CA LEU A 147 -4.32 4.32 -8.71
C LEU A 147 -3.41 3.24 -8.17
N LEU A 148 -2.15 3.25 -8.62
CA LEU A 148 -1.09 2.39 -8.13
C LEU A 148 -0.05 3.21 -7.36
N HIS A 149 0.15 2.86 -6.07
CA HIS A 149 1.14 3.46 -5.19
C HIS A 149 2.18 2.41 -4.82
N PHE A 150 3.44 2.59 -5.25
CA PHE A 150 4.46 1.55 -5.14
C PHE A 150 5.88 2.08 -5.05
N ILE A 151 6.75 1.29 -4.41
CA ILE A 151 8.19 1.52 -4.43
C ILE A 151 8.71 1.20 -5.83
N SER A 152 9.54 2.08 -6.37
CA SER A 152 10.10 1.91 -7.70
C SER A 152 11.61 2.09 -7.72
N ALA A 153 12.24 1.55 -8.74
CA ALA A 153 13.64 1.78 -9.05
C ALA A 153 13.77 2.60 -10.35
N LEU A 154 14.88 3.30 -10.50
CA LEU A 154 15.19 4.02 -11.74
C LEU A 154 15.37 3.06 -12.93
N LYS A 155 15.92 1.88 -12.67
CA LYS A 155 16.15 0.80 -13.65
C LYS A 155 15.85 -0.55 -13.01
N GLU A 156 15.55 -1.53 -13.86
CA GLU A 156 15.36 -2.91 -13.43
C GLU A 156 16.63 -3.48 -12.81
N HIS A 157 16.49 -4.12 -11.66
CA HIS A 157 17.57 -4.80 -10.96
C HIS A 157 17.05 -6.03 -10.22
N ALA A 158 17.97 -6.88 -9.79
CA ALA A 158 17.63 -8.11 -9.08
C ALA A 158 17.07 -7.90 -7.66
N GLY A 159 17.16 -6.68 -7.16
CA GLY A 159 16.84 -6.34 -5.77
C GLY A 159 18.00 -6.64 -4.81
N ASP A 160 17.88 -6.13 -3.59
CA ASP A 160 18.88 -6.35 -2.55
C ASP A 160 18.76 -7.77 -1.97
N PRO A 161 19.86 -8.58 -1.96
CA PRO A 161 19.82 -9.96 -1.47
C PRO A 161 19.49 -10.07 0.01
N TRP A 162 19.89 -9.09 0.84
CA TRP A 162 19.65 -9.09 2.27
C TRP A 162 18.17 -8.81 2.57
N ILE A 163 17.58 -7.81 1.91
CA ILE A 163 16.14 -7.50 2.00
C ILE A 163 15.30 -8.71 1.58
N LYS A 164 15.64 -9.35 0.46
CA LYS A 164 14.94 -10.56 -0.03
C LYS A 164 15.06 -11.74 0.92
N LYS A 165 16.18 -11.88 1.62
CA LYS A 165 16.38 -13.01 2.53
C LYS A 165 15.69 -12.82 3.87
N TYR A 166 15.68 -11.61 4.41
CA TYR A 166 15.34 -11.38 5.82
C TYR A 166 14.06 -10.59 6.04
N ILE A 167 13.64 -9.74 5.11
CA ILE A 167 12.52 -8.80 5.29
C ILE A 167 11.35 -9.15 4.36
N PHE A 168 11.58 -9.19 3.04
CA PHE A 168 10.55 -9.43 2.03
C PHE A 168 10.95 -10.58 1.10
N PRO A 169 10.81 -11.85 1.54
CA PRO A 169 11.09 -13.00 0.68
C PRO A 169 10.26 -12.95 -0.62
N GLY A 170 10.94 -13.07 -1.76
CA GLY A 170 10.28 -12.98 -3.08
C GLY A 170 9.98 -11.57 -3.57
N GLY A 171 10.13 -10.55 -2.74
CA GLY A 171 9.87 -9.16 -3.11
C GLY A 171 10.74 -8.67 -4.26
N THR A 172 10.17 -7.85 -5.13
CA THR A 172 10.87 -7.25 -6.28
C THR A 172 10.39 -5.82 -6.45
N VAL A 173 11.33 -4.88 -6.48
CA VAL A 173 11.02 -3.48 -6.77
C VAL A 173 10.97 -3.29 -8.30
N PRO A 174 9.79 -2.92 -8.86
CA PRO A 174 9.68 -2.62 -10.28
C PRO A 174 10.38 -1.30 -10.63
N SER A 175 10.73 -1.10 -11.89
CA SER A 175 11.00 0.26 -12.37
C SER A 175 9.68 0.97 -12.72
N LEU A 176 9.69 2.31 -12.69
CA LEU A 176 8.52 3.08 -13.12
C LEU A 176 8.14 2.75 -14.58
N ARG A 177 9.13 2.62 -15.47
CA ARG A 177 8.90 2.32 -16.89
C ARG A 177 8.29 0.93 -17.11
N GLU A 178 8.65 -0.09 -16.30
CA GLU A 178 8.01 -1.41 -16.38
C GLU A 178 6.50 -1.30 -16.10
N MET A 179 6.12 -0.61 -15.02
CA MET A 179 4.71 -0.48 -14.65
C MET A 179 3.92 0.36 -15.65
N VAL A 180 4.47 1.49 -16.11
CA VAL A 180 3.83 2.32 -17.14
C VAL A 180 3.69 1.55 -18.47
N SER A 181 4.70 0.74 -18.84
CA SER A 181 4.61 -0.10 -20.05
C SER A 181 3.48 -1.14 -19.93
N CYS A 182 3.41 -1.87 -18.81
CA CYS A 182 2.33 -2.83 -18.59
C CYS A 182 0.95 -2.17 -18.61
N MET A 183 0.81 -0.99 -18.01
CA MET A 183 -0.45 -0.22 -18.04
C MET A 183 -0.82 0.18 -19.48
N ALA A 184 0.15 0.63 -20.27
CA ALA A 184 -0.08 1.04 -21.66
C ALA A 184 -0.50 -0.14 -22.57
N GLU A 185 0.06 -1.34 -22.35
CA GLU A 185 -0.34 -2.56 -23.08
C GLU A 185 -1.81 -2.94 -22.79
N ASP A 186 -2.34 -2.54 -21.63
CA ASP A 186 -3.75 -2.72 -21.25
C ASP A 186 -4.64 -1.52 -21.59
N ASP A 187 -4.20 -0.61 -22.44
CA ASP A 187 -4.92 0.60 -22.85
C ASP A 187 -5.23 1.57 -21.70
N PHE A 188 -4.49 1.53 -20.59
CA PHE A 188 -4.60 2.54 -19.55
C PHE A 188 -3.96 3.87 -20.01
N HIS A 189 -4.71 4.94 -19.93
CA HIS A 189 -4.20 6.29 -20.13
C HIS A 189 -3.62 6.85 -18.84
N ILE A 190 -2.34 7.09 -18.80
CA ILE A 190 -1.67 7.65 -17.62
C ILE A 190 -2.05 9.13 -17.48
N MET A 191 -2.71 9.48 -16.39
CA MET A 191 -3.21 10.83 -16.13
C MET A 191 -2.27 11.64 -15.23
N ASP A 192 -1.57 10.96 -14.30
CA ASP A 192 -0.65 11.57 -13.34
C ASP A 192 0.42 10.59 -12.90
N ILE A 193 1.64 11.10 -12.70
CA ILE A 193 2.76 10.38 -12.08
C ILE A 193 3.41 11.30 -11.07
N GLU A 194 3.39 10.92 -9.81
CA GLU A 194 3.99 11.69 -8.73
C GLU A 194 5.03 10.89 -7.96
N ASN A 195 6.18 11.50 -7.67
CA ASN A 195 7.25 10.90 -6.88
C ASN A 195 7.14 11.36 -5.41
N LEU A 196 6.94 10.42 -4.50
CA LEU A 196 6.79 10.65 -3.07
C LEU A 196 8.01 10.15 -2.25
N ARG A 197 9.15 10.01 -2.85
CA ARG A 197 10.37 9.44 -2.26
C ARG A 197 10.72 10.04 -0.89
N LEU A 198 10.71 11.36 -0.79
CA LEU A 198 11.10 12.04 0.46
C LEU A 198 10.04 11.91 1.56
N HIS A 199 8.78 11.73 1.21
CA HIS A 199 7.73 11.39 2.16
C HIS A 199 7.97 9.99 2.75
N TYR A 200 8.41 9.03 1.93
CA TYR A 200 8.69 7.69 2.42
C TYR A 200 9.98 7.64 3.27
N ASN A 201 11.00 8.41 2.89
CA ASN A 201 12.16 8.59 3.76
C ASN A 201 11.74 9.06 5.15
N LYS A 202 10.93 10.12 5.25
CA LYS A 202 10.43 10.66 6.53
C LYS A 202 9.56 9.65 7.28
N THR A 203 8.71 8.91 6.58
CA THR A 203 7.87 7.85 7.17
C THR A 203 8.72 6.78 7.84
N LEU A 204 9.75 6.28 7.16
CA LEU A 204 10.67 5.28 7.70
C LEU A 204 11.47 5.78 8.91
N LEU A 205 11.87 7.05 8.91
CA LEU A 205 12.51 7.67 10.07
C LEU A 205 11.55 7.76 11.26
N CYS A 206 10.28 8.09 11.04
CA CYS A 206 9.26 8.06 12.09
C CYS A 206 9.08 6.63 12.64
N TRP A 207 9.04 5.62 11.77
CA TRP A 207 8.95 4.22 12.20
C TRP A 207 10.18 3.78 13.00
N ALA A 208 11.39 4.17 12.58
CA ALA A 208 12.63 3.87 13.30
C ALA A 208 12.62 4.52 14.71
N ASP A 209 12.18 5.76 14.83
CA ASP A 209 12.07 6.47 16.10
C ASP A 209 11.04 5.78 17.02
N ASN A 210 9.87 5.44 16.51
CA ASN A 210 8.85 4.69 17.26
C ASN A 210 9.37 3.31 17.70
N PHE A 211 10.05 2.57 16.82
CA PHE A 211 10.69 1.30 17.12
C PHE A 211 11.69 1.44 18.29
N HIS A 212 12.55 2.46 18.27
CA HIS A 212 13.48 2.72 19.34
C HIS A 212 12.78 3.09 20.67
N ARG A 213 11.68 3.82 20.62
CA ARG A 213 10.91 4.19 21.83
C ARG A 213 10.28 2.98 22.51
N HIS A 214 9.92 1.93 21.77
CA HIS A 214 9.29 0.73 22.30
C HIS A 214 10.25 -0.47 22.41
N MET A 215 11.56 -0.23 22.35
CA MET A 215 12.59 -1.25 22.36
C MET A 215 12.48 -2.23 23.55
N GLU A 216 12.05 -1.75 24.73
CA GLU A 216 11.92 -2.61 25.92
C GLU A 216 10.73 -3.58 25.81
N GLU A 217 9.65 -3.18 25.14
CA GLU A 217 8.52 -4.06 24.83
C GLU A 217 8.90 -5.09 23.77
N GLU A 218 9.65 -4.67 22.78
CA GLU A 218 10.07 -5.52 21.65
C GLU A 218 11.09 -6.58 22.08
N LYS A 219 11.98 -6.26 23.03
CA LYS A 219 12.89 -7.24 23.66
C LYS A 219 12.16 -8.40 24.36
N LYS A 220 10.91 -8.21 24.77
CA LYS A 220 10.09 -9.28 25.35
C LYS A 220 9.53 -10.24 24.32
N MET A 221 9.50 -9.81 23.05
CA MET A 221 8.91 -10.57 21.93
C MET A 221 9.97 -11.21 21.03
N PHE A 222 11.13 -10.59 20.90
CA PHE A 222 12.15 -10.95 19.93
C PHE A 222 13.56 -10.95 20.54
N ASP A 223 14.45 -11.73 19.92
CA ASP A 223 15.87 -11.75 20.28
C ASP A 223 16.62 -10.51 19.75
N GLU A 224 17.83 -10.28 20.27
CA GLU A 224 18.68 -9.16 19.89
C GLU A 224 19.05 -9.16 18.40
N ARG A 225 19.14 -10.34 17.79
CA ARG A 225 19.45 -10.47 16.37
C ARG A 225 18.32 -9.92 15.52
N PHE A 226 17.06 -10.24 15.86
CA PHE A 226 15.88 -9.70 15.18
C PHE A 226 15.81 -8.17 15.34
N LEU A 227 16.01 -7.66 16.55
CA LEU A 227 15.95 -6.23 16.82
C LEU A 227 16.98 -5.44 15.99
N ARG A 228 18.22 -5.91 15.94
CA ARG A 228 19.26 -5.30 15.08
C ARG A 228 18.93 -5.39 13.60
N MET A 229 18.35 -6.51 13.16
CA MET A 229 17.93 -6.70 11.77
C MET A 229 16.82 -5.71 11.39
N TRP A 230 15.84 -5.51 12.29
CA TRP A 230 14.72 -4.61 12.03
C TRP A 230 15.15 -3.13 12.04
N ASP A 231 16.00 -2.75 12.99
CA ASP A 231 16.61 -1.42 13.02
C ASP A 231 17.42 -1.12 11.76
N LEU A 232 18.26 -2.06 11.33
CA LEU A 232 19.01 -1.94 10.07
C LEU A 232 18.07 -1.77 8.87
N TYR A 233 17.00 -2.56 8.80
CA TYR A 233 16.00 -2.47 7.73
C TYR A 233 15.40 -1.05 7.62
N LEU A 234 14.86 -0.52 8.71
CA LEU A 234 14.20 0.78 8.70
C LEU A 234 15.16 1.91 8.30
N ASN A 235 16.37 1.93 8.89
CA ASN A 235 17.36 2.96 8.62
C ASN A 235 17.99 2.83 7.21
N ALA A 236 18.30 1.61 6.76
CA ALA A 236 18.84 1.38 5.41
C ALA A 236 17.83 1.77 4.34
N CYS A 237 16.55 1.41 4.49
CA CYS A 237 15.50 1.82 3.55
C CYS A 237 15.28 3.34 3.57
N ALA A 238 15.32 4.00 4.72
CA ALA A 238 15.28 5.45 4.80
C ALA A 238 16.45 6.08 4.04
N ALA A 239 17.67 5.57 4.22
CA ALA A 239 18.85 6.06 3.53
C ALA A 239 18.81 5.85 2.01
N THR A 240 18.29 4.70 1.52
CA THR A 240 18.17 4.42 0.08
C THR A 240 17.19 5.39 -0.58
N LEU A 241 16.06 5.68 0.07
CA LEU A 241 15.09 6.68 -0.40
C LEU A 241 15.66 8.11 -0.32
N HIS A 242 16.38 8.46 0.75
CA HIS A 242 17.02 9.77 0.86
C HIS A 242 17.98 10.03 -0.29
N ASN A 243 18.81 9.05 -0.63
CA ASN A 243 19.85 9.17 -1.65
C ASN A 243 19.36 8.87 -3.09
N GLY A 244 18.08 8.59 -3.31
CA GLY A 244 17.53 8.33 -4.64
C GLY A 244 18.03 7.03 -5.29
N ILE A 245 18.33 6.02 -4.48
CA ILE A 245 18.63 4.66 -4.96
C ILE A 245 17.34 3.97 -5.39
N ILE A 246 16.29 4.17 -4.63
CA ILE A 246 14.90 3.81 -4.94
C ILE A 246 14.00 5.02 -4.77
N ASP A 247 12.86 4.99 -5.41
CA ASP A 247 11.81 5.99 -5.38
C ASP A 247 10.51 5.39 -4.84
N LEU A 248 9.51 6.22 -4.70
CA LEU A 248 8.13 5.81 -4.52
C LEU A 248 7.24 6.63 -5.43
N HIS A 249 6.39 5.96 -6.20
CA HIS A 249 5.49 6.64 -7.13
C HIS A 249 4.02 6.34 -6.83
N GLN A 250 3.19 7.34 -7.12
CA GLN A 250 1.77 7.16 -7.41
C GLN A 250 1.57 7.36 -8.91
N VAL A 251 0.89 6.39 -9.55
CA VAL A 251 0.49 6.45 -10.96
C VAL A 251 -1.03 6.36 -11.01
N LEU A 252 -1.65 7.32 -11.69
CA LEU A 252 -3.10 7.39 -11.89
C LEU A 252 -3.43 7.19 -13.37
#